data_e8717ec26df4b34172b138dd0053f1de
#
_entry.id   e8717ec26df4b34172b138dd0053f1de
#
_cell.length_a   1.000
_cell.length_b   1.000
_cell.length_c   1.000
_cell.angle_alpha   90.00
_cell.angle_beta   90.00
_cell.angle_gamma   90.00
#
_symmetry.space_group_name_H-M   'P 1'
#
loop_
_entity.id
_entity.type
_entity.pdbx_description
1 polymer ?
#
loop_
_entity_poly.entity_id
_entity_poly.type
_entity_poly.pdbx_seq_one_letter_code
_entity_poly.pdbx_strand_id
1 'polypeptide(L)'
;SAFVSPRTRNSVTPGLTTEKVYGIDASYNLRYGDYKLRVSGYYTKVYDRSKVISFYDDVLKTYTNFAMSGIDEQYFGLEVAASIPIYNGLSLNGAISWGQYTYTSNPNYVQIADNSAEPLSSGTVYWKDMRVESTPQTAMNIGLSYRGPHNIYASIDLNYYNNMYLSMNPLYRTDEVLLPTMTDEQIRELRSQEKFDSAYTLSASIGKNFYIQRRYTLGFSLQVNNILNNQNI
;
A
#
# COMPACT_ATOMS: atom_id res chain seq x y z
N SER A 1 -10.24 -3.30 15.86
CA SER A 1 -11.16 -3.13 16.99
C SER A 1 -11.32 -4.47 17.72
N ALA A 2 -11.35 -4.45 19.05
CA ALA A 2 -11.65 -5.64 19.84
C ALA A 2 -13.14 -6.02 19.78
N PHE A 3 -13.99 -5.11 19.40
CA PHE A 3 -15.43 -5.32 19.27
C PHE A 3 -15.83 -5.53 17.82
N VAL A 4 -16.74 -6.48 17.58
CA VAL A 4 -17.32 -6.70 16.25
C VAL A 4 -18.10 -5.46 15.81
N SER A 5 -18.93 -4.90 16.68
CA SER A 5 -19.56 -3.60 16.46
C SER A 5 -18.84 -2.52 17.25
N PRO A 6 -18.03 -1.66 16.61
CA PRO A 6 -17.37 -0.55 17.30
C PRO A 6 -18.32 0.46 17.92
N ARG A 7 -19.55 0.58 17.40
CA ARG A 7 -20.57 1.51 17.84
C ARG A 7 -21.29 1.01 19.09
N THR A 8 -21.82 -0.19 19.07
CA THR A 8 -22.65 -0.75 20.14
C THR A 8 -21.85 -1.50 21.19
N ARG A 9 -20.65 -2.02 20.83
CA ARG A 9 -19.72 -2.76 21.71
C ARG A 9 -20.36 -3.96 22.43
N ASN A 10 -21.36 -4.55 21.80
CA ASN A 10 -22.16 -5.65 22.38
C ASN A 10 -21.56 -7.03 22.16
N SER A 11 -20.54 -7.16 21.31
CA SER A 11 -19.87 -8.42 21.03
C SER A 11 -18.38 -8.23 20.79
N VAL A 12 -17.56 -9.14 21.33
CA VAL A 12 -16.10 -9.17 21.11
C VAL A 12 -15.81 -10.04 19.91
N THR A 13 -14.84 -9.63 19.08
CA THR A 13 -14.38 -10.41 17.93
C THR A 13 -13.83 -11.76 18.40
N PRO A 14 -14.39 -12.91 17.97
CA PRO A 14 -13.89 -14.22 18.34
C PRO A 14 -12.48 -14.45 17.79
N GLY A 15 -11.64 -15.18 18.56
CA GLY A 15 -10.28 -15.51 18.14
C GLY A 15 -9.33 -14.31 18.04
N LEU A 16 -9.69 -13.18 18.65
CA LEU A 16 -8.82 -12.00 18.68
C LEU A 16 -7.58 -12.28 19.53
N THR A 17 -6.42 -12.16 18.90
CA THR A 17 -5.11 -12.23 19.54
C THR A 17 -4.32 -10.96 19.31
N THR A 18 -3.16 -10.84 19.94
CA THR A 18 -2.25 -9.69 19.71
C THR A 18 -1.57 -9.84 18.36
N GLU A 19 -1.69 -8.81 17.52
CA GLU A 19 -0.92 -8.71 16.27
C GLU A 19 0.59 -8.78 16.59
N LYS A 20 1.32 -9.59 15.81
CA LYS A 20 2.76 -9.76 15.92
C LYS A 20 3.41 -9.40 14.60
N VAL A 21 4.48 -8.60 14.66
CA VAL A 21 5.23 -8.19 13.48
C VAL A 21 6.68 -8.60 13.65
N TYR A 22 7.22 -9.32 12.66
CA TYR A 22 8.61 -9.70 12.55
C TYR A 22 9.16 -9.12 11.27
N GLY A 23 10.23 -8.35 11.36
CA GLY A 23 10.87 -7.73 10.22
C GLY A 23 12.38 -7.85 10.28
N ILE A 24 12.98 -8.00 9.11
CA ILE A 24 14.42 -7.88 8.90
C ILE A 24 14.64 -7.04 7.65
N ASP A 25 15.57 -6.11 7.73
CA ASP A 25 16.04 -5.33 6.60
C ASP A 25 17.56 -5.27 6.57
N ALA A 26 18.12 -5.19 5.36
CA ALA A 26 19.54 -4.99 5.14
C ALA A 26 19.74 -3.95 4.05
N SER A 27 20.64 -3.03 4.27
CA SER A 27 20.94 -1.95 3.33
C SER A 27 22.45 -1.82 3.10
N TYR A 28 22.82 -1.64 1.84
CA TYR A 28 24.16 -1.25 1.45
C TYR A 28 24.13 0.17 0.88
N ASN A 29 24.97 1.04 1.40
CA ASN A 29 25.07 2.43 0.97
C ASN A 29 26.50 2.68 0.48
N LEU A 30 26.63 3.06 -0.78
CA LEU A 30 27.89 3.48 -1.40
C LEU A 30 27.85 4.99 -1.65
N ARG A 31 28.91 5.67 -1.26
CA ARG A 31 29.14 7.08 -1.59
C ARG A 31 30.57 7.25 -2.10
N TYR A 32 30.70 7.77 -3.30
CA TYR A 32 32.00 8.07 -3.91
C TYR A 32 31.95 9.47 -4.56
N GLY A 33 32.53 10.44 -3.88
CA GLY A 33 32.31 11.85 -4.21
C GLY A 33 30.82 12.21 -4.14
N ASP A 34 30.29 12.71 -5.22
CA ASP A 34 28.88 13.06 -5.35
C ASP A 34 27.99 11.90 -5.83
N TYR A 35 28.59 10.77 -6.22
CA TYR A 35 27.84 9.54 -6.56
C TYR A 35 27.29 8.89 -5.31
N LYS A 36 26.03 8.50 -5.36
CA LYS A 36 25.35 7.79 -4.27
C LYS A 36 24.60 6.61 -4.85
N LEU A 37 24.73 5.48 -4.17
CA LEU A 37 23.94 4.26 -4.44
C LEU A 37 23.47 3.70 -3.11
N ARG A 38 22.20 3.32 -3.05
CA ARG A 38 21.62 2.55 -1.96
C ARG A 38 20.93 1.32 -2.55
N VAL A 39 21.19 0.16 -1.96
CA VAL A 39 20.47 -1.07 -2.23
C VAL A 39 19.95 -1.59 -0.90
N SER A 40 18.67 -1.87 -0.81
CA SER A 40 18.02 -2.37 0.40
C SER A 40 17.17 -3.57 0.07
N GLY A 41 17.21 -4.59 0.90
CA GLY A 41 16.30 -5.72 0.87
C GLY A 41 15.58 -5.84 2.20
N TYR A 42 14.30 -6.19 2.18
CA TYR A 42 13.49 -6.36 3.37
C TYR A 42 12.59 -7.59 3.30
N TYR A 43 12.29 -8.12 4.46
CA TYR A 43 11.30 -9.16 4.67
C TYR A 43 10.54 -8.86 5.96
N THR A 44 9.20 -8.79 5.87
CA THR A 44 8.34 -8.58 7.03
C THR A 44 7.21 -9.59 7.03
N LYS A 45 6.90 -10.13 8.17
CA LYS A 45 5.76 -11.01 8.39
C LYS A 45 4.89 -10.48 9.52
N VAL A 46 3.59 -10.37 9.24
CA VAL A 46 2.57 -9.93 10.19
C VAL A 46 1.68 -11.12 10.47
N TYR A 47 1.35 -11.34 11.72
CA TYR A 47 0.49 -12.42 12.18
C TYR A 47 -0.68 -11.86 12.99
N ASP A 48 -1.76 -12.60 12.95
CA ASP A 48 -2.92 -12.38 13.82
C ASP A 48 -3.57 -10.99 13.71
N ARG A 49 -3.48 -10.35 12.53
CA ARG A 49 -4.17 -9.08 12.28
C ARG A 49 -5.68 -9.30 12.27
N SER A 50 -6.42 -8.30 12.73
CA SER A 50 -7.88 -8.28 12.67
C SER A 50 -8.39 -7.10 11.85
N LYS A 51 -9.50 -7.31 11.14
CA LYS A 51 -10.17 -6.29 10.31
C LYS A 51 -11.69 -6.38 10.51
N VAL A 52 -12.34 -5.24 10.67
CA VAL A 52 -13.80 -5.17 10.73
C VAL A 52 -14.29 -4.31 9.57
N ILE A 53 -15.24 -4.81 8.83
CA ILE A 53 -15.93 -4.11 7.75
C ILE A 53 -17.40 -3.97 8.15
N SER A 54 -17.92 -2.76 8.08
CA SER A 54 -19.34 -2.47 8.38
C SER A 54 -20.04 -2.07 7.10
N PHE A 55 -21.21 -2.63 6.88
CA PHE A 55 -22.07 -2.30 5.74
C PHE A 55 -23.54 -2.33 6.17
N TYR A 56 -24.39 -1.66 5.40
CA TYR A 56 -25.83 -1.70 5.61
C TYR A 56 -26.41 -2.92 4.88
N ASP A 57 -27.16 -3.76 5.62
CA ASP A 57 -27.83 -4.91 5.08
C ASP A 57 -29.26 -4.54 4.74
N ASP A 58 -29.61 -4.57 3.45
CA ASP A 58 -30.94 -4.18 2.97
C ASP A 58 -32.05 -5.18 3.35
N VAL A 59 -31.69 -6.42 3.62
CA VAL A 59 -32.64 -7.46 4.06
C VAL A 59 -32.97 -7.29 5.52
N LEU A 60 -31.95 -7.14 6.36
CA LEU A 60 -32.08 -6.99 7.80
C LEU A 60 -32.45 -5.56 8.24
N LYS A 61 -32.40 -4.59 7.29
CA LYS A 61 -32.64 -3.16 7.55
C LYS A 61 -31.79 -2.58 8.70
N THR A 62 -30.55 -3.08 8.84
CA THR A 62 -29.61 -2.65 9.87
C THR A 62 -28.17 -2.69 9.38
N TYR A 63 -27.28 -2.05 10.12
CA TYR A 63 -25.85 -2.21 9.88
C TYR A 63 -25.39 -3.58 10.36
N THR A 64 -24.55 -4.19 9.54
CA THR A 64 -23.92 -5.50 9.79
C THR A 64 -22.42 -5.33 9.81
N ASN A 65 -21.78 -5.98 10.75
CA ASN A 65 -20.33 -5.96 10.94
C ASN A 65 -19.77 -7.34 10.60
N PHE A 66 -18.80 -7.35 9.71
CA PHE A 66 -18.04 -8.53 9.30
C PHE A 66 -16.64 -8.42 9.91
N ALA A 67 -16.39 -9.14 10.99
CA ALA A 67 -15.14 -9.11 11.74
C ALA A 67 -14.29 -10.33 11.39
N MET A 68 -13.07 -10.08 10.95
CA MET A 68 -12.09 -11.10 10.61
C MET A 68 -10.95 -11.11 11.63
N SER A 69 -10.44 -12.28 11.95
CA SER A 69 -9.28 -12.52 12.82
C SER A 69 -8.35 -13.58 12.25
N GLY A 70 -7.07 -13.53 12.60
CA GLY A 70 -6.06 -14.45 12.07
C GLY A 70 -5.65 -14.10 10.63
N ILE A 71 -5.63 -12.83 10.28
CA ILE A 71 -5.09 -12.36 8.99
C ILE A 71 -3.57 -12.32 9.12
N ASP A 72 -2.89 -13.17 8.34
CA ASP A 72 -1.44 -13.17 8.24
C ASP A 72 -1.01 -12.61 6.90
N GLU A 73 0.04 -11.79 6.91
CA GLU A 73 0.57 -11.13 5.72
C GLU A 73 2.09 -11.27 5.66
N GLN A 74 2.61 -11.29 4.45
CA GLN A 74 4.04 -11.34 4.18
C GLN A 74 4.41 -10.28 3.15
N TYR A 75 5.48 -9.58 3.44
CA TYR A 75 6.04 -8.51 2.61
C TYR A 75 7.51 -8.79 2.38
N PHE A 76 7.94 -8.88 1.15
CA PHE A 76 9.37 -8.88 0.83
C PHE A 76 9.63 -8.03 -0.40
N GLY A 77 10.81 -7.45 -0.47
CA GLY A 77 11.15 -6.61 -1.61
C GLY A 77 12.59 -6.17 -1.64
N LEU A 78 12.92 -5.54 -2.74
CA LEU A 78 14.21 -4.95 -3.05
C LEU A 78 14.00 -3.49 -3.47
N GLU A 79 14.84 -2.62 -2.96
CA GLU A 79 14.87 -1.21 -3.31
C GLU A 79 16.26 -0.81 -3.76
N VAL A 80 16.33 -0.08 -4.86
CA VAL A 80 17.59 0.49 -5.38
C VAL A 80 17.36 1.97 -5.62
N ALA A 81 18.24 2.81 -5.10
CA ALA A 81 18.24 4.25 -5.36
C ALA A 81 19.64 4.73 -5.72
N ALA A 82 19.75 5.58 -6.73
CA ALA A 82 21.00 6.14 -7.18
C ALA A 82 20.87 7.64 -7.47
N SER A 83 21.96 8.36 -7.21
CA SER A 83 22.12 9.76 -7.62
C SER A 83 23.49 9.91 -8.30
N ILE A 84 23.46 10.35 -9.55
CA ILE A 84 24.62 10.42 -10.44
C ILE A 84 24.78 11.85 -10.90
N PRO A 85 25.86 12.55 -10.54
CA PRO A 85 26.18 13.86 -11.11
C PRO A 85 26.51 13.71 -12.59
N ILE A 86 25.86 14.50 -13.45
CA ILE A 86 26.08 14.48 -14.90
C ILE A 86 27.03 15.61 -15.30
N TYR A 87 26.66 16.84 -14.93
CA TYR A 87 27.40 18.03 -15.32
C TYR A 87 26.99 19.25 -14.46
N ASN A 88 27.98 20.04 -14.00
CA ASN A 88 27.81 21.37 -13.36
C ASN A 88 26.47 21.60 -12.64
N GLY A 89 26.23 20.89 -11.56
CA GLY A 89 25.02 21.03 -10.77
C GLY A 89 23.80 20.24 -11.28
N LEU A 90 23.91 19.55 -12.42
CA LEU A 90 22.89 18.64 -12.94
C LEU A 90 23.16 17.22 -12.45
N SER A 91 22.16 16.59 -11.89
CA SER A 91 22.22 15.20 -11.40
C SER A 91 21.03 14.40 -11.92
N LEU A 92 21.28 13.14 -12.29
CA LEU A 92 20.27 12.14 -12.54
C LEU A 92 20.01 11.38 -11.24
N ASN A 93 18.74 11.29 -10.86
CA ASN A 93 18.30 10.54 -9.70
C ASN A 93 17.38 9.42 -10.17
N GLY A 94 17.49 8.27 -9.56
CA GLY A 94 16.62 7.15 -9.86
C GLY A 94 16.36 6.32 -8.61
N ALA A 95 15.14 5.81 -8.50
CA ALA A 95 14.77 4.85 -7.48
C ALA A 95 13.82 3.82 -8.09
N ILE A 96 14.00 2.56 -7.71
CA ILE A 96 13.08 1.48 -8.03
C ILE A 96 12.82 0.68 -6.76
N SER A 97 11.57 0.41 -6.49
CA SER A 97 11.11 -0.52 -5.47
C SER A 97 10.31 -1.62 -6.13
N TRP A 98 10.70 -2.85 -5.87
CA TRP A 98 9.97 -4.04 -6.27
C TRP A 98 9.70 -4.88 -5.04
N GLY A 99 8.44 -5.25 -4.84
CA GLY A 99 8.02 -6.06 -3.72
C GLY A 99 6.96 -7.07 -4.10
N GLN A 100 6.74 -8.01 -3.20
CA GLN A 100 5.64 -8.94 -3.26
C GLN A 100 4.98 -8.99 -1.87
N TYR A 101 3.72 -8.57 -1.83
CA TYR A 101 2.92 -8.47 -0.62
C TYR A 101 1.73 -9.42 -0.76
N THR A 102 1.66 -10.43 0.12
CA THR A 102 0.67 -11.51 0.02
C THR A 102 0.05 -11.83 1.37
N TYR A 103 -1.21 -12.21 1.34
CA TYR A 103 -1.86 -12.89 2.46
C TYR A 103 -1.33 -14.32 2.55
N THR A 104 -1.02 -14.79 3.76
CA THR A 104 -0.47 -16.14 3.99
C THR A 104 -1.38 -17.05 4.77
N SER A 105 -2.52 -16.54 5.26
CA SER A 105 -3.56 -17.29 5.94
C SER A 105 -4.94 -17.14 5.31
N ASN A 106 -5.85 -18.01 5.67
CA ASN A 106 -7.28 -17.86 5.48
C ASN A 106 -7.89 -17.44 6.81
N PRO A 107 -8.24 -16.16 7.03
CA PRO A 107 -8.76 -15.70 8.30
C PRO A 107 -10.15 -16.27 8.61
N ASN A 108 -10.46 -16.38 9.90
CA ASN A 108 -11.81 -16.66 10.35
C ASN A 108 -12.63 -15.37 10.37
N TYR A 109 -13.93 -15.49 10.15
CA TYR A 109 -14.85 -14.36 10.25
C TYR A 109 -16.03 -14.68 11.16
N VAL A 110 -16.64 -13.62 11.67
CA VAL A 110 -17.97 -13.61 12.27
C VAL A 110 -18.73 -12.40 11.74
N GLN A 111 -19.98 -12.61 11.38
CA GLN A 111 -20.89 -11.57 10.94
C GLN A 111 -21.98 -11.36 11.99
N ILE A 112 -22.18 -10.12 12.44
CA ILE A 112 -23.12 -9.76 13.49
C ILE A 112 -23.89 -8.51 13.08
N ALA A 113 -25.22 -8.52 13.24
CA ALA A 113 -26.03 -7.32 13.08
C ALA A 113 -25.81 -6.34 14.26
N ASP A 114 -25.83 -5.05 13.99
CA ASP A 114 -25.50 -4.02 14.98
C ASP A 114 -26.50 -3.98 16.16
N ASN A 115 -27.72 -4.47 15.94
CA ASN A 115 -28.79 -4.56 16.92
C ASN A 115 -28.92 -5.93 17.60
N SER A 116 -27.97 -6.85 17.37
CA SER A 116 -27.94 -8.20 17.94
C SER A 116 -26.57 -8.51 18.54
N ALA A 117 -26.51 -9.39 19.51
CA ALA A 117 -25.27 -9.98 20.02
C ALA A 117 -25.01 -11.38 19.41
N GLU A 118 -26.02 -11.95 18.78
CA GLU A 118 -25.93 -13.29 18.17
C GLU A 118 -25.31 -13.21 16.78
N PRO A 119 -24.37 -14.12 16.45
CA PRO A 119 -23.80 -14.20 15.12
C PRO A 119 -24.87 -14.55 14.07
N LEU A 120 -24.83 -13.86 12.93
CA LEU A 120 -25.61 -14.20 11.75
C LEU A 120 -24.96 -15.36 10.99
N SER A 121 -23.64 -15.28 10.83
CA SER A 121 -22.82 -16.32 10.22
C SER A 121 -21.39 -16.28 10.76
N SER A 122 -20.68 -17.38 10.58
CA SER A 122 -19.25 -17.48 10.90
C SER A 122 -18.61 -18.56 10.04
N GLY A 123 -17.32 -18.42 9.74
CA GLY A 123 -16.60 -19.38 8.91
C GLY A 123 -15.20 -18.88 8.55
N THR A 124 -14.75 -19.26 7.37
CA THR A 124 -13.41 -18.94 6.86
C THR A 124 -13.49 -18.09 5.60
N VAL A 125 -12.61 -17.09 5.50
CA VAL A 125 -12.41 -16.30 4.28
C VAL A 125 -11.17 -16.82 3.54
N TYR A 126 -11.29 -17.10 2.25
CA TYR A 126 -10.20 -17.67 1.43
C TYR A 126 -9.36 -16.55 0.80
N TRP A 127 -8.39 -16.03 1.56
CA TRP A 127 -7.46 -14.96 1.16
C TRP A 127 -6.01 -15.42 0.93
N LYS A 128 -5.68 -16.61 1.36
CA LYS A 128 -4.32 -17.13 1.19
C LYS A 128 -3.85 -17.05 -0.26
N ASP A 129 -2.60 -16.60 -0.45
CA ASP A 129 -1.91 -16.40 -1.73
C ASP A 129 -2.41 -15.20 -2.57
N MET A 130 -3.40 -14.45 -2.07
CA MET A 130 -3.84 -13.21 -2.69
C MET A 130 -2.89 -12.06 -2.36
N ARG A 131 -2.89 -11.03 -3.21
CA ARG A 131 -2.06 -9.84 -3.04
C ARG A 131 -2.69 -8.87 -2.03
N VAL A 132 -1.86 -8.29 -1.19
CA VAL A 132 -2.29 -7.19 -0.32
C VAL A 132 -2.63 -5.98 -1.19
N GLU A 133 -3.78 -5.41 -0.92
CA GLU A 133 -4.38 -4.34 -1.71
C GLU A 133 -3.78 -2.96 -1.46
N SER A 134 -4.08 -2.01 -2.34
CA SER A 134 -3.90 -0.55 -2.21
C SER A 134 -2.45 -0.04 -2.22
N THR A 135 -1.45 -0.91 -2.20
CA THR A 135 -0.04 -0.51 -2.24
C THR A 135 0.59 -0.99 -3.54
N PRO A 136 1.23 -0.12 -4.34
CA PRO A 136 1.95 -0.55 -5.53
C PRO A 136 3.11 -1.47 -5.12
N GLN A 137 3.14 -2.67 -5.70
CA GLN A 137 4.23 -3.63 -5.46
C GLN A 137 5.42 -3.39 -6.39
N THR A 138 5.27 -2.45 -7.33
CA THR A 138 6.37 -1.92 -8.15
C THR A 138 6.20 -0.41 -8.25
N ALA A 139 7.21 0.32 -7.83
CA ALA A 139 7.29 1.77 -7.96
C ALA A 139 8.65 2.17 -8.51
N MET A 140 8.67 3.12 -9.41
CA MET A 140 9.90 3.66 -10.00
C MET A 140 9.81 5.18 -10.08
N ASN A 141 10.94 5.83 -9.81
CA ASN A 141 11.16 7.25 -10.03
C ASN A 141 12.41 7.45 -10.88
N ILE A 142 12.34 8.31 -11.87
CA ILE A 142 13.50 8.84 -12.59
C ILE A 142 13.36 10.34 -12.65
N GLY A 143 14.38 11.06 -12.17
CA GLY A 143 14.37 12.51 -12.11
C GLY A 143 15.68 13.14 -12.50
N LEU A 144 15.59 14.33 -13.04
CA LEU A 144 16.71 15.24 -13.23
C LEU A 144 16.59 16.39 -12.22
N SER A 145 17.65 16.66 -11.49
CA SER A 145 17.73 17.79 -10.58
C SER A 145 18.90 18.70 -10.94
N TYR A 146 18.63 20.00 -10.93
CA TYR A 146 19.61 21.03 -11.22
C TYR A 146 19.78 21.96 -10.03
N ARG A 147 21.04 22.22 -9.67
CA ARG A 147 21.42 23.26 -8.70
C ARG A 147 22.38 24.21 -9.37
N GLY A 148 21.86 25.34 -9.79
CA GLY A 148 22.59 26.35 -10.52
C GLY A 148 23.20 27.45 -9.64
N PRO A 149 23.93 28.40 -10.29
CA PRO A 149 24.45 29.57 -9.60
C PRO A 149 23.31 30.41 -9.02
N HIS A 150 23.65 31.31 -8.09
CA HIS A 150 22.70 32.22 -7.42
C HIS A 150 21.56 31.48 -6.71
N ASN A 151 21.80 30.23 -6.28
CA ASN A 151 20.86 29.36 -5.53
C ASN A 151 19.54 29.12 -6.28
N ILE A 152 19.60 29.00 -7.59
CA ILE A 152 18.51 28.50 -8.43
C ILE A 152 18.54 26.97 -8.37
N TYR A 153 17.37 26.36 -8.23
CA TYR A 153 17.20 24.93 -8.32
C TYR A 153 15.96 24.58 -9.18
N ALA A 154 16.04 23.46 -9.84
CA ALA A 154 14.93 22.90 -10.63
C ALA A 154 14.95 21.38 -10.58
N SER A 155 13.80 20.76 -10.74
CA SER A 155 13.71 19.32 -10.95
C SER A 155 12.60 18.98 -11.93
N ILE A 156 12.74 17.81 -12.55
CA ILE A 156 11.69 17.13 -13.28
C ILE A 156 11.74 15.65 -12.89
N ASP A 157 10.60 15.06 -12.53
CA ASP A 157 10.50 13.75 -11.95
C ASP A 157 9.37 12.97 -12.63
N LEU A 158 9.69 11.80 -13.18
CA LEU A 158 8.76 10.82 -13.70
C LEU A 158 8.61 9.70 -12.69
N ASN A 159 7.38 9.47 -12.23
CA ASN A 159 7.04 8.34 -11.37
C ASN A 159 6.20 7.33 -12.15
N TYR A 160 6.43 6.06 -11.87
CA TYR A 160 5.70 4.94 -12.43
C TYR A 160 5.29 3.97 -11.31
N TYR A 161 4.03 3.51 -11.36
CA TYR A 161 3.46 2.59 -10.39
C TYR A 161 2.79 1.42 -11.11
N ASN A 162 2.97 0.23 -10.58
CA ASN A 162 2.38 -0.99 -11.15
C ASN A 162 2.12 -2.02 -10.04
N ASN A 163 1.40 -3.08 -10.39
CA ASN A 163 1.06 -4.16 -9.46
C ASN A 163 0.31 -3.63 -8.22
N MET A 164 -0.64 -2.73 -8.44
CA MET A 164 -1.64 -2.34 -7.46
C MET A 164 -2.88 -3.21 -7.64
N TYR A 165 -3.41 -3.71 -6.54
CA TYR A 165 -4.56 -4.60 -6.55
C TYR A 165 -5.74 -3.96 -5.84
N LEU A 166 -6.95 -4.19 -6.36
CA LEU A 166 -8.17 -3.73 -5.74
C LEU A 166 -8.39 -4.45 -4.39
N SER A 167 -9.02 -3.71 -3.48
CA SER A 167 -9.47 -4.27 -2.22
C SER A 167 -10.54 -5.34 -2.49
N MET A 168 -10.31 -6.53 -1.95
CA MET A 168 -11.22 -7.65 -2.11
C MET A 168 -12.37 -7.54 -1.11
N ASN A 169 -13.59 -7.77 -1.60
CA ASN A 169 -14.72 -7.98 -0.71
C ASN A 169 -14.68 -9.40 -0.11
N PRO A 170 -14.49 -9.55 1.21
CA PRO A 170 -14.39 -10.85 1.84
C PRO A 170 -15.69 -11.64 1.80
N LEU A 171 -16.85 -10.98 1.68
CA LEU A 171 -18.17 -11.64 1.65
C LEU A 171 -18.32 -12.62 0.47
N TYR A 172 -17.64 -12.35 -0.66
CA TYR A 172 -17.66 -13.24 -1.83
C TYR A 172 -16.60 -14.34 -1.80
N ARG A 173 -15.87 -14.48 -0.68
CA ARG A 173 -14.75 -15.44 -0.55
C ARG A 173 -14.86 -16.31 0.69
N THR A 174 -16.07 -16.45 1.22
CA THR A 174 -16.35 -17.29 2.39
C THR A 174 -16.66 -18.73 1.97
N ASP A 175 -16.56 -19.64 2.92
CA ASP A 175 -17.01 -21.03 2.79
C ASP A 175 -18.51 -21.16 2.49
N GLU A 176 -19.32 -20.16 2.83
CA GLU A 176 -20.74 -20.12 2.46
C GLU A 176 -20.95 -19.88 0.96
N VAL A 177 -20.07 -19.13 0.31
CA VAL A 177 -20.14 -18.79 -1.12
C VAL A 177 -19.43 -19.82 -1.98
N LEU A 178 -18.30 -20.36 -1.51
CA LEU A 178 -17.52 -21.37 -2.21
C LEU A 178 -18.13 -22.78 -2.00
N LEU A 179 -19.21 -23.04 -2.73
CA LEU A 179 -19.95 -24.30 -2.60
C LEU A 179 -19.16 -25.48 -3.17
N PRO A 180 -19.30 -26.69 -2.58
CA PRO A 180 -18.66 -27.92 -3.11
C PRO A 180 -19.09 -28.28 -4.52
N THR A 181 -20.21 -27.71 -5.02
CA THR A 181 -20.76 -27.94 -6.37
C THR A 181 -20.16 -27.05 -7.43
N MET A 182 -19.33 -26.06 -7.04
CA MET A 182 -18.69 -25.16 -8.00
C MET A 182 -17.61 -25.88 -8.79
N THR A 183 -17.48 -25.50 -10.07
CA THR A 183 -16.38 -25.94 -10.93
C THR A 183 -15.09 -25.19 -10.54
N ASP A 184 -13.95 -25.81 -10.86
CA ASP A 184 -12.64 -25.16 -10.64
C ASP A 184 -12.51 -23.81 -11.35
N GLU A 185 -13.20 -23.63 -12.45
CA GLU A 185 -13.22 -22.38 -13.20
C GLU A 185 -14.00 -21.28 -12.46
N GLN A 186 -15.17 -21.58 -11.92
CA GLN A 186 -15.98 -20.69 -11.09
C GLN A 186 -15.23 -20.29 -9.81
N ILE A 187 -14.56 -21.26 -9.15
CA ILE A 187 -13.74 -20.97 -7.97
C ILE A 187 -12.58 -20.05 -8.32
N ARG A 188 -11.93 -20.25 -9.47
CA ARG A 188 -10.82 -19.41 -9.94
C ARG A 188 -11.29 -17.99 -10.24
N GLU A 189 -12.46 -17.84 -10.87
CA GLU A 189 -13.07 -16.53 -11.17
C GLU A 189 -13.41 -15.78 -9.88
N LEU A 190 -14.09 -16.41 -8.93
CA LEU A 190 -14.42 -15.83 -7.62
C LEU A 190 -13.16 -15.45 -6.80
N ARG A 191 -12.09 -16.21 -6.96
CA ARG A 191 -10.81 -15.94 -6.30
C ARG A 191 -9.91 -15.00 -7.10
N SER A 192 -10.31 -14.60 -8.31
CA SER A 192 -9.55 -13.63 -9.08
C SER A 192 -9.50 -12.29 -8.35
N GLN A 193 -8.36 -11.63 -8.44
CA GLN A 193 -8.15 -10.32 -7.84
C GLN A 193 -7.90 -9.31 -8.96
N GLU A 194 -8.72 -8.27 -8.99
CA GLU A 194 -8.55 -7.21 -9.96
C GLU A 194 -7.29 -6.39 -9.67
N LYS A 195 -6.62 -6.06 -10.75
CA LYS A 195 -5.40 -5.26 -10.75
C LYS A 195 -5.69 -3.94 -11.44
N PHE A 196 -5.24 -2.85 -10.82
CA PHE A 196 -5.26 -1.53 -11.47
C PHE A 196 -4.28 -1.50 -12.65
N ASP A 197 -4.63 -0.72 -13.65
CA ASP A 197 -3.69 -0.37 -14.71
C ASP A 197 -2.47 0.35 -14.14
N SER A 198 -1.35 0.29 -14.87
CA SER A 198 -0.16 1.03 -14.49
C SER A 198 -0.42 2.54 -14.56
N ALA A 199 0.10 3.25 -13.56
CA ALA A 199 -0.01 4.69 -13.47
C ALA A 199 1.37 5.36 -13.58
N TYR A 200 1.40 6.55 -14.13
CA TYR A 200 2.61 7.37 -14.19
C TYR A 200 2.28 8.85 -14.00
N THR A 201 3.18 9.58 -13.37
CA THR A 201 3.06 11.02 -13.16
C THR A 201 4.34 11.71 -13.54
N LEU A 202 4.21 12.89 -14.18
CA LEU A 202 5.33 13.78 -14.43
C LEU A 202 5.14 15.03 -13.57
N SER A 203 6.16 15.38 -12.80
CA SER A 203 6.17 16.57 -11.95
C SER A 203 7.39 17.41 -12.26
N ALA A 204 7.27 18.72 -12.12
CA ALA A 204 8.38 19.64 -12.28
C ALA A 204 8.36 20.70 -11.19
N SER A 205 9.54 21.17 -10.80
CA SER A 205 9.69 22.27 -9.86
C SER A 205 10.82 23.21 -10.30
N ILE A 206 10.68 24.47 -9.95
CA ILE A 206 11.73 25.49 -10.06
C ILE A 206 11.65 26.41 -8.86
N GLY A 207 12.81 26.84 -8.36
CA GLY A 207 12.85 27.77 -7.25
C GLY A 207 14.19 28.51 -7.14
N LYS A 208 14.19 29.49 -6.27
CA LYS A 208 15.37 30.32 -5.99
C LYS A 208 15.36 30.76 -4.54
N ASN A 209 16.54 30.70 -3.91
CA ASN A 209 16.78 31.22 -2.56
C ASN A 209 17.62 32.49 -2.63
N PHE A 210 17.21 33.50 -1.88
CA PHE A 210 17.90 34.77 -1.68
C PHE A 210 18.43 34.82 -0.26
N TYR A 211 19.74 35.06 -0.12
CA TYR A 211 20.37 35.27 1.18
C TYR A 211 20.54 36.74 1.43
N ILE A 212 19.86 37.29 2.42
CA ILE A 212 19.85 38.70 2.76
C ILE A 212 20.76 38.86 4.00
N GLN A 213 21.84 39.62 3.84
CA GLN A 213 22.81 39.97 4.90
C GLN A 213 23.33 38.72 5.67
N ARG A 214 23.39 37.56 5.03
CA ARG A 214 23.76 36.26 5.67
C ARG A 214 22.92 35.87 6.91
N ARG A 215 21.87 36.63 7.18
CA ARG A 215 20.99 36.42 8.37
C ARG A 215 19.60 35.91 8.01
N TYR A 216 19.10 36.29 6.85
CA TYR A 216 17.76 35.90 6.40
C TYR A 216 17.85 35.16 5.08
N THR A 217 17.01 34.15 4.93
CA THR A 217 16.82 33.41 3.67
C THR A 217 15.38 33.58 3.22
N LEU A 218 15.18 34.11 2.02
CA LEU A 218 13.88 34.22 1.36
C LEU A 218 13.87 33.26 0.17
N GLY A 219 12.95 32.31 0.14
CA GLY A 219 12.82 31.31 -0.93
C GLY A 219 11.49 31.44 -1.65
N PHE A 220 11.52 31.30 -2.98
CA PHE A 220 10.34 31.15 -3.83
C PHE A 220 10.47 29.85 -4.61
N SER A 221 9.37 29.10 -4.69
CA SER A 221 9.30 27.91 -5.52
C SER A 221 7.94 27.79 -6.19
N LEU A 222 7.96 27.26 -7.41
CA LEU A 222 6.79 26.83 -8.15
C LEU A 222 6.92 25.32 -8.38
N GLN A 223 5.87 24.57 -8.09
CA GLN A 223 5.81 23.14 -8.35
C GLN A 223 4.51 22.82 -9.09
N VAL A 224 4.61 21.98 -10.10
CA VAL A 224 3.48 21.43 -10.86
C VAL A 224 3.57 19.93 -10.78
N ASN A 225 2.53 19.28 -10.27
CA ASN A 225 2.44 17.83 -10.16
C ASN A 225 1.50 17.31 -11.24
N ASN A 226 1.73 16.06 -11.65
CA ASN A 226 0.90 15.36 -12.64
C ASN A 226 0.65 16.20 -13.91
N ILE A 227 1.72 16.72 -14.54
CA ILE A 227 1.68 17.56 -15.74
C ILE A 227 0.96 16.86 -16.89
N LEU A 228 1.02 15.53 -16.95
CA LEU A 228 0.40 14.72 -18.00
C LEU A 228 -1.09 14.46 -17.73
N ASN A 229 -1.62 14.93 -16.59
CA ASN A 229 -3.02 14.73 -16.19
C ASN A 229 -3.47 13.26 -16.24
N ASN A 230 -2.60 12.35 -15.80
CA ASN A 230 -2.95 10.94 -15.71
C ASN A 230 -4.03 10.74 -14.62
N GLN A 231 -5.10 10.02 -14.94
CA GLN A 231 -6.24 9.81 -14.04
C GLN A 231 -6.22 8.44 -13.36
N ASN A 232 -5.24 7.59 -13.67
CA ASN A 232 -5.09 6.24 -13.09
C ASN A 232 -4.26 6.26 -11.79
N ILE A 233 -4.45 7.28 -10.95
CA ILE A 233 -3.67 7.47 -9.71
C ILE A 233 -4.62 7.46 -8.53
#